data_793f6f7de5deb84cec666c9fa76d6ee5
#
_entry.id   793f6f7de5deb84cec666c9fa76d6ee5
#
_cell.length_a   1.000
_cell.length_b   1.000
_cell.length_c   1.000
_cell.angle_alpha   90.00
_cell.angle_beta   90.00
_cell.angle_gamma   90.00
#
_symmetry.space_group_name_H-M   'P 1'
#
loop_
_entity.id
_entity.type
_entity.pdbx_description
1 polymer ?
#
loop_
_entity_poly.entity_id
_entity_poly.type
_entity_poly.pdbx_seq_one_letter_code
_entity_poly.pdbx_strand_id
1 'polypeptide(L)'
;MENMGLKIFGDVFRQKRILITGNTGFKGSWLSLWLHDLGAEVTGLALAPDTEPSHFDLIGLKDIVNHIECDIRDSRVVNKAFKTADPEIVFHLAAQALVRDSYENPKDTFDTNIGGTVNILEAVRASSSVNAAVVVTSDKCYENREWIWGYRENDPMGGHDPYSASKGATEIVCSAYRRSFFNKTGLGPHVGFSTVRA
;
A
#
# COMPACT_ATOMS: atom_id res chain seq x y z
N MET A 1 14.60 21.84 24.53
CA MET A 1 13.64 20.80 24.97
C MET A 1 14.04 19.54 24.24
N GLU A 2 14.71 18.62 24.94
CA GLU A 2 14.99 17.30 24.37
C GLU A 2 13.66 16.62 24.09
N ASN A 3 13.48 16.25 22.84
CA ASN A 3 12.33 15.50 22.39
C ASN A 3 12.35 14.16 23.14
N MET A 4 11.52 14.01 24.17
CA MET A 4 11.21 12.69 24.74
C MET A 4 10.44 11.93 23.67
N GLY A 5 11.12 11.60 22.59
CA GLY A 5 10.59 10.76 21.53
C GLY A 5 10.12 9.46 22.17
N LEU A 6 8.81 9.28 22.18
CA LEU A 6 8.22 8.00 22.52
C LEU A 6 8.98 6.95 21.71
N LYS A 7 9.70 6.05 22.37
CA LYS A 7 10.34 4.87 21.74
C LYS A 7 9.25 3.87 21.33
N ILE A 8 8.30 4.38 20.55
CA ILE A 8 7.22 3.58 19.97
C ILE A 8 7.89 2.69 18.93
N PHE A 9 7.57 1.42 18.96
CA PHE A 9 8.15 0.40 18.07
C PHE A 9 9.68 0.26 18.13
N GLY A 10 10.33 0.67 19.24
CA GLY A 10 11.78 0.52 19.41
C GLY A 10 12.63 1.29 18.39
N ASP A 11 12.14 2.44 17.93
CA ASP A 11 12.78 3.30 16.92
C ASP A 11 13.01 2.62 15.55
N VAL A 12 12.28 1.55 15.22
CA VAL A 12 12.49 0.76 14.00
C VAL A 12 12.35 1.57 12.71
N PHE A 13 11.58 2.67 12.74
CA PHE A 13 11.33 3.53 11.58
C PHE A 13 12.31 4.70 11.45
N ARG A 14 13.07 4.99 12.51
CA ARG A 14 13.96 6.14 12.52
C ARG A 14 15.03 6.04 11.43
N GLN A 15 15.14 7.10 10.61
CA GLN A 15 16.06 7.21 9.48
C GLN A 15 15.86 6.11 8.41
N LYS A 16 14.70 5.46 8.41
CA LYS A 16 14.34 4.51 7.35
C LYS A 16 13.72 5.22 6.15
N ARG A 17 14.17 4.87 4.97
CA ARG A 17 13.53 5.30 3.73
C ARG A 17 12.27 4.47 3.51
N ILE A 18 11.13 5.14 3.61
CA ILE A 18 9.82 4.49 3.53
C ILE A 18 9.05 5.04 2.33
N LEU A 19 8.58 4.15 1.47
CA LEU A 19 7.71 4.50 0.36
C LEU A 19 6.27 4.14 0.70
N ILE A 20 5.37 5.12 0.56
CA ILE A 20 3.93 4.96 0.82
C ILE A 20 3.18 5.26 -0.46
N THR A 21 2.50 4.27 -1.04
CA THR A 21 1.60 4.53 -2.15
C THR A 21 0.23 4.94 -1.64
N GLY A 22 -0.42 5.87 -2.34
CA GLY A 22 -1.73 6.39 -1.91
C GLY A 22 -1.63 7.37 -0.73
N ASN A 23 -0.52 8.07 -0.58
CA ASN A 23 -0.29 9.04 0.49
C ASN A 23 -1.17 10.29 0.42
N THR A 24 -1.85 10.55 -0.69
CA THR A 24 -2.85 11.62 -0.83
C THR A 24 -4.22 11.24 -0.28
N GLY A 25 -4.51 9.95 -0.19
CA GLY A 25 -5.73 9.45 0.42
C GLY A 25 -5.75 9.55 1.95
N PHE A 26 -6.92 9.39 2.56
CA PHE A 26 -7.13 9.59 4.00
C PHE A 26 -6.18 8.75 4.88
N LYS A 27 -6.18 7.43 4.70
CA LYS A 27 -5.30 6.55 5.50
C LYS A 27 -3.81 6.76 5.18
N GLY A 28 -3.48 6.98 3.91
CA GLY A 28 -2.10 7.17 3.47
C GLY A 28 -1.49 8.45 4.00
N SER A 29 -2.25 9.54 4.06
CA SER A 29 -1.78 10.81 4.61
C SER A 29 -1.56 10.75 6.13
N TRP A 30 -2.43 10.09 6.88
CA TRP A 30 -2.22 9.83 8.31
C TRP A 30 -0.98 8.98 8.56
N LEU A 31 -0.80 7.90 7.81
CA LEU A 31 0.37 7.04 7.95
C LEU A 31 1.67 7.78 7.61
N SER A 32 1.65 8.61 6.56
CA SER A 32 2.80 9.41 6.14
C SER A 32 3.23 10.39 7.23
N LEU A 33 2.28 11.11 7.81
CA LEU A 33 2.54 12.04 8.92
C LEU A 33 3.12 11.29 10.13
N TRP A 34 2.49 10.18 10.53
CA TRP A 34 2.93 9.42 11.69
C TRP A 34 4.33 8.84 11.52
N LEU A 35 4.65 8.28 10.36
CA LEU A 35 6.00 7.76 10.09
C LEU A 35 7.04 8.87 10.02
N HIS A 36 6.69 10.04 9.48
CA HIS A 36 7.55 11.23 9.54
C HIS A 36 7.85 11.63 11.00
N ASP A 37 6.83 11.68 11.87
CA ASP A 37 6.98 12.00 13.29
C ASP A 37 7.83 10.95 14.05
N LEU A 38 7.83 9.71 13.59
CA LEU A 38 8.70 8.63 14.07
C LEU A 38 10.15 8.72 13.52
N GLY A 39 10.44 9.76 12.73
CA GLY A 39 11.78 10.05 12.20
C GLY A 39 12.14 9.29 10.93
N ALA A 40 11.17 8.79 10.19
CA ALA A 40 11.39 8.17 8.89
C ALA A 40 11.58 9.22 7.78
N GLU A 41 12.31 8.83 6.73
CA GLU A 41 12.41 9.55 5.46
C GLU A 41 11.28 9.04 4.53
N VAL A 42 10.15 9.75 4.54
CA VAL A 42 8.94 9.32 3.83
C VAL A 42 8.92 9.85 2.41
N THR A 43 8.70 8.96 1.44
CA THR A 43 8.34 9.29 0.06
C THR A 43 6.94 8.78 -0.25
N GLY A 44 6.04 9.68 -0.61
CA GLY A 44 4.69 9.37 -1.06
C GLY A 44 4.61 9.18 -2.56
N LEU A 45 3.81 8.24 -3.01
CA LEU A 45 3.57 7.93 -4.42
C LEU A 45 2.06 7.81 -4.66
N ALA A 46 1.45 8.80 -5.29
CA ALA A 46 -0.01 8.80 -5.53
C ALA A 46 -0.39 9.78 -6.65
N LEU A 47 -1.61 9.67 -7.11
CA LEU A 47 -2.27 10.72 -7.88
C LEU A 47 -2.55 11.95 -6.98
N ALA A 48 -2.89 13.07 -7.59
CA ALA A 48 -3.40 14.23 -6.85
C ALA A 48 -4.61 13.84 -5.97
N PRO A 49 -4.86 14.53 -4.85
CA PRO A 49 -6.07 14.31 -4.05
C PRO A 49 -7.34 14.44 -4.90
N ASP A 50 -8.32 13.58 -4.65
CA ASP A 50 -9.62 13.53 -5.35
C ASP A 50 -10.75 14.25 -4.59
N THR A 51 -10.45 14.81 -3.41
CA THR A 51 -11.40 15.52 -2.56
C THR A 51 -10.93 16.93 -2.20
N GLU A 52 -11.86 17.87 -2.04
CA GLU A 52 -11.59 19.21 -1.55
C GLU A 52 -12.58 19.57 -0.42
N PRO A 53 -12.11 19.81 0.82
CA PRO A 53 -10.70 19.73 1.23
C PRO A 53 -10.20 18.28 1.31
N SER A 54 -8.91 18.06 1.02
CA SER A 54 -8.25 16.79 1.28
C SER A 54 -7.50 16.80 2.61
N HIS A 55 -7.40 15.66 3.28
CA HIS A 55 -6.59 15.57 4.50
C HIS A 55 -5.11 15.84 4.20
N PHE A 56 -4.61 15.42 3.05
CA PHE A 56 -3.26 15.69 2.57
C PHE A 56 -2.92 17.19 2.56
N ASP A 57 -3.83 18.01 2.02
CA ASP A 57 -3.64 19.46 1.95
C ASP A 57 -3.83 20.12 3.31
N LEU A 58 -4.84 19.70 4.09
CA LEU A 58 -5.14 20.28 5.39
C LEU A 58 -3.98 20.17 6.40
N ILE A 59 -3.23 19.09 6.35
CA ILE A 59 -2.07 18.86 7.23
C ILE A 59 -0.75 19.37 6.64
N GLY A 60 -0.79 19.97 5.42
CA GLY A 60 0.43 20.44 4.75
C GLY A 60 1.44 19.32 4.44
N LEU A 61 0.97 18.10 4.17
CA LEU A 61 1.84 16.94 4.03
C LEU A 61 2.86 17.10 2.90
N LYS A 62 2.51 17.84 1.86
CA LYS A 62 3.38 18.16 0.71
C LYS A 62 4.69 18.85 1.13
N ASP A 63 4.67 19.62 2.21
CA ASP A 63 5.82 20.36 2.72
C ASP A 63 6.67 19.52 3.69
N ILE A 64 6.15 18.38 4.13
CA ILE A 64 6.74 17.53 5.16
C ILE A 64 7.43 16.30 4.56
N VAL A 65 6.85 15.71 3.51
CA VAL A 65 7.35 14.48 2.89
C VAL A 65 7.65 14.69 1.40
N ASN A 66 8.57 13.89 0.85
CA ASN A 66 8.70 13.83 -0.60
C ASN A 66 7.42 13.28 -1.22
N HIS A 67 6.89 13.95 -2.24
CA HIS A 67 5.73 13.48 -2.97
C HIS A 67 6.05 13.34 -4.46
N ILE A 68 5.76 12.16 -5.01
CA ILE A 68 5.90 11.85 -6.44
C ILE A 68 4.49 11.60 -6.97
N GLU A 69 4.01 12.46 -7.84
CA GLU A 69 2.75 12.21 -8.53
C GLU A 69 2.92 11.04 -9.52
N CYS A 70 2.12 10.00 -9.33
CA CYS A 70 2.24 8.76 -10.10
C CYS A 70 0.93 7.98 -10.12
N ASP A 71 0.57 7.51 -11.31
CA ASP A 71 -0.40 6.45 -11.45
C ASP A 71 0.29 5.08 -11.34
N ILE A 72 -0.10 4.28 -10.36
CA ILE A 72 0.48 2.95 -10.14
C ILE A 72 0.23 1.96 -11.29
N ARG A 73 -0.69 2.29 -12.21
CA ARG A 73 -0.93 1.50 -13.44
C ARG A 73 0.23 1.64 -14.44
N ASP A 74 1.00 2.72 -14.40
CA ASP A 74 2.21 2.88 -15.23
C ASP A 74 3.44 2.30 -14.53
N SER A 75 3.82 1.07 -14.89
CA SER A 75 4.97 0.37 -14.33
C SER A 75 6.31 1.12 -14.53
N ARG A 76 6.44 1.94 -15.58
CA ARG A 76 7.67 2.70 -15.85
C ARG A 76 7.84 3.82 -14.83
N VAL A 77 6.75 4.53 -14.50
CA VAL A 77 6.77 5.58 -13.50
C VAL A 77 6.99 4.99 -12.11
N VAL A 78 6.32 3.88 -11.78
CA VAL A 78 6.55 3.13 -10.54
C VAL A 78 8.02 2.74 -10.38
N ASN A 79 8.61 2.11 -11.40
CA ASN A 79 10.02 1.69 -11.37
C ASN A 79 10.98 2.89 -11.21
N LYS A 80 10.68 4.02 -11.86
CA LYS A 80 11.46 5.25 -11.69
C LYS A 80 11.38 5.77 -10.26
N ALA A 81 10.18 5.79 -9.68
CA ALA A 81 9.95 6.24 -8.31
C ALA A 81 10.71 5.37 -7.30
N PHE A 82 10.66 4.04 -7.44
CA PHE A 82 11.43 3.12 -6.60
C PHE A 82 12.94 3.36 -6.69
N LYS A 83 13.47 3.59 -7.88
CA LYS A 83 14.90 3.92 -8.06
C LYS A 83 15.28 5.24 -7.40
N THR A 84 14.39 6.22 -7.43
CA THR A 84 14.65 7.55 -6.82
C THR A 84 14.55 7.50 -5.29
N ALA A 85 13.53 6.83 -4.76
CA ALA A 85 13.28 6.74 -3.32
C ALA A 85 14.18 5.72 -2.63
N ASP A 86 14.68 4.71 -3.34
CA ASP A 86 15.48 3.59 -2.84
C ASP A 86 14.97 3.05 -1.50
N PRO A 87 13.68 2.66 -1.40
CA PRO A 87 13.01 2.41 -0.14
C PRO A 87 13.52 1.13 0.55
N GLU A 88 13.57 1.16 1.88
CA GLU A 88 13.81 -0.01 2.73
C GLU A 88 12.50 -0.68 3.17
N ILE A 89 11.42 0.11 3.28
CA ILE A 89 10.08 -0.35 3.67
C ILE A 89 9.06 0.22 2.69
N VAL A 90 8.10 -0.59 2.29
CA VAL A 90 7.01 -0.19 1.39
C VAL A 90 5.66 -0.44 2.06
N PHE A 91 4.82 0.61 2.11
CA PHE A 91 3.40 0.50 2.46
C PHE A 91 2.58 0.80 1.21
N HIS A 92 1.87 -0.20 0.72
CA HIS A 92 1.03 -0.05 -0.46
C HIS A 92 -0.44 0.12 -0.08
N LEU A 93 -0.92 1.39 -0.16
CA LEU A 93 -2.30 1.77 0.14
C LEU A 93 -3.04 2.29 -1.09
N ALA A 94 -2.35 2.59 -2.19
CA ALA A 94 -2.98 3.09 -3.41
C ALA A 94 -3.99 2.06 -3.96
N ALA A 95 -5.21 2.50 -4.15
CA ALA A 95 -6.29 1.69 -4.70
C ALA A 95 -7.43 2.61 -5.17
N GLN A 96 -8.24 2.15 -6.13
CA GLN A 96 -9.60 2.65 -6.27
C GLN A 96 -10.41 2.07 -5.09
N ALA A 97 -10.87 2.92 -4.17
CA ALA A 97 -11.35 2.52 -2.84
C ALA A 97 -12.88 2.54 -2.70
N LEU A 98 -13.59 3.09 -3.67
CA LEU A 98 -15.02 3.34 -3.59
C LEU A 98 -15.84 2.26 -4.30
N VAL A 99 -16.72 1.61 -3.57
CA VAL A 99 -17.60 0.56 -4.11
C VAL A 99 -18.50 1.11 -5.22
N ARG A 100 -19.05 2.33 -5.07
CA ARG A 100 -19.91 2.93 -6.09
C ARG A 100 -19.18 3.12 -7.42
N ASP A 101 -18.00 3.69 -7.39
CA ASP A 101 -17.19 3.93 -8.57
C ASP A 101 -16.80 2.63 -9.28
N SER A 102 -16.67 1.54 -8.51
CA SER A 102 -16.36 0.24 -9.08
C SER A 102 -17.49 -0.32 -9.97
N TYR A 103 -18.73 0.05 -9.71
CA TYR A 103 -19.86 -0.31 -10.59
C TYR A 103 -19.87 0.52 -11.86
N GLU A 104 -19.48 1.79 -11.79
CA GLU A 104 -19.44 2.68 -12.95
C GLU A 104 -18.21 2.40 -13.82
N ASN A 105 -17.06 2.13 -13.18
CA ASN A 105 -15.76 1.93 -13.81
C ASN A 105 -15.07 0.62 -13.36
N PRO A 106 -15.66 -0.56 -13.64
CA PRO A 106 -15.12 -1.82 -13.15
C PRO A 106 -13.72 -2.12 -13.70
N LYS A 107 -13.46 -1.80 -14.98
CA LYS A 107 -12.16 -2.01 -15.60
C LYS A 107 -11.06 -1.21 -14.87
N ASP A 108 -11.31 0.06 -14.60
CA ASP A 108 -10.38 0.94 -13.89
C ASP A 108 -10.09 0.42 -12.47
N THR A 109 -11.13 -0.09 -11.80
CA THR A 109 -11.00 -0.71 -10.49
C THR A 109 -10.06 -1.93 -10.53
N PHE A 110 -10.23 -2.82 -11.49
CA PHE A 110 -9.37 -4.00 -11.63
C PHE A 110 -7.96 -3.63 -12.08
N ASP A 111 -7.81 -2.72 -13.05
CA ASP A 111 -6.50 -2.26 -13.52
C ASP A 111 -5.70 -1.60 -12.40
N THR A 112 -6.36 -0.80 -11.56
CA THR A 112 -5.72 -0.13 -10.43
C THR A 112 -5.40 -1.11 -9.30
N ASN A 113 -6.41 -1.85 -8.82
CA ASN A 113 -6.27 -2.63 -7.59
C ASN A 113 -5.45 -3.90 -7.81
N ILE A 114 -5.56 -4.54 -8.97
CA ILE A 114 -4.80 -5.75 -9.30
C ILE A 114 -3.55 -5.39 -10.08
N GLY A 115 -3.70 -4.74 -11.24
CA GLY A 115 -2.59 -4.40 -12.11
C GLY A 115 -1.59 -3.46 -11.45
N GLY A 116 -2.09 -2.41 -10.79
CA GLY A 116 -1.26 -1.48 -10.02
C GLY A 116 -0.51 -2.18 -8.87
N THR A 117 -1.17 -3.08 -8.13
CA THR A 117 -0.50 -3.89 -7.11
C THR A 117 0.60 -4.77 -7.70
N VAL A 118 0.35 -5.41 -8.86
CA VAL A 118 1.39 -6.20 -9.55
C VAL A 118 2.59 -5.33 -9.89
N ASN A 119 2.40 -4.11 -10.40
CA ASN A 119 3.50 -3.18 -10.70
C ASN A 119 4.33 -2.85 -9.45
N ILE A 120 3.67 -2.63 -8.30
CA ILE A 120 4.37 -2.39 -7.02
C ILE A 120 5.15 -3.64 -6.58
N LEU A 121 4.55 -4.82 -6.66
CA LEU A 121 5.20 -6.08 -6.28
C LEU A 121 6.41 -6.40 -7.18
N GLU A 122 6.33 -6.12 -8.48
CA GLU A 122 7.48 -6.24 -9.39
C GLU A 122 8.59 -5.25 -9.05
N ALA A 123 8.25 -4.00 -8.69
CA ALA A 123 9.24 -3.03 -8.25
C ALA A 123 9.91 -3.45 -6.92
N VAL A 124 9.14 -3.98 -5.97
CA VAL A 124 9.68 -4.58 -4.73
C VAL A 124 10.62 -5.73 -5.05
N ARG A 125 10.21 -6.65 -5.94
CA ARG A 125 11.00 -7.80 -6.35
C ARG A 125 12.32 -7.43 -7.05
N ALA A 126 12.30 -6.34 -7.81
CA ALA A 126 13.48 -5.84 -8.53
C ALA A 126 14.41 -4.96 -7.65
N SER A 127 13.94 -4.53 -6.48
CA SER A 127 14.71 -3.70 -5.55
C SER A 127 15.67 -4.55 -4.72
N SER A 128 16.87 -4.02 -4.48
CA SER A 128 17.85 -4.61 -3.55
C SER A 128 17.80 -4.00 -2.14
N SER A 129 17.09 -2.89 -1.96
CA SER A 129 17.00 -2.15 -0.69
C SER A 129 15.79 -2.53 0.15
N VAL A 130 14.69 -2.99 -0.49
CA VAL A 130 13.45 -3.30 0.23
C VAL A 130 13.62 -4.54 1.11
N ASN A 131 13.43 -4.34 2.41
CA ASN A 131 13.48 -5.39 3.44
C ASN A 131 12.08 -5.81 3.91
N ALA A 132 11.09 -4.92 3.80
CA ALA A 132 9.72 -5.20 4.20
C ALA A 132 8.71 -4.51 3.28
N ALA A 133 7.61 -5.19 2.99
CA ALA A 133 6.49 -4.62 2.25
C ALA A 133 5.15 -5.06 2.84
N VAL A 134 4.25 -4.10 3.00
CA VAL A 134 2.89 -4.31 3.51
C VAL A 134 1.89 -3.82 2.48
N VAL A 135 0.97 -4.67 2.07
CA VAL A 135 -0.13 -4.32 1.15
C VAL A 135 -1.42 -4.23 1.94
N VAL A 136 -2.07 -3.08 1.87
CA VAL A 136 -3.37 -2.86 2.52
C VAL A 136 -4.50 -3.26 1.58
N THR A 137 -5.22 -4.29 1.97
CA THR A 137 -6.43 -4.75 1.29
C THR A 137 -7.68 -4.31 2.06
N SER A 138 -8.66 -5.16 2.24
CA SER A 138 -9.91 -4.82 2.93
C SER A 138 -10.53 -6.09 3.49
N ASP A 139 -11.36 -5.95 4.53
CA ASP A 139 -12.28 -6.98 4.99
C ASP A 139 -13.22 -7.48 3.87
N LYS A 140 -13.52 -6.61 2.89
CA LYS A 140 -14.34 -6.96 1.72
C LYS A 140 -13.69 -7.95 0.75
N CYS A 141 -12.44 -8.34 1.01
CA CYS A 141 -11.78 -9.42 0.26
C CYS A 141 -12.41 -10.80 0.50
N TYR A 142 -13.18 -10.96 1.59
CA TYR A 142 -13.87 -12.21 1.87
C TYR A 142 -15.17 -12.34 1.07
N GLU A 143 -15.53 -13.58 0.76
CA GLU A 143 -16.88 -13.89 0.29
C GLU A 143 -17.88 -13.60 1.41
N ASN A 144 -18.72 -12.57 1.22
CA ASN A 144 -19.68 -12.16 2.24
C ASN A 144 -20.81 -13.18 2.35
N ARG A 145 -20.92 -13.82 3.50
CA ARG A 145 -21.95 -14.82 3.83
C ARG A 145 -23.02 -14.30 4.79
N GLU A 146 -22.91 -13.06 5.23
CA GLU A 146 -23.82 -12.40 6.17
C GLU A 146 -24.12 -13.23 7.44
N TRP A 147 -23.16 -14.03 7.88
CA TRP A 147 -23.26 -14.82 9.08
C TRP A 147 -22.87 -14.03 10.33
N ILE A 148 -23.21 -14.56 11.51
CA ILE A 148 -22.96 -13.89 12.80
C ILE A 148 -21.50 -13.99 13.29
N TRP A 149 -20.66 -14.75 12.59
CA TRP A 149 -19.27 -14.98 12.97
C TRP A 149 -18.33 -13.99 12.27
N GLY A 150 -17.27 -13.57 12.97
CA GLY A 150 -16.18 -12.83 12.34
C GLY A 150 -15.44 -13.70 11.31
N TYR A 151 -14.97 -13.07 10.22
CA TYR A 151 -14.14 -13.75 9.22
C TYR A 151 -12.74 -14.03 9.76
N ARG A 152 -12.12 -15.09 9.26
CA ARG A 152 -10.76 -15.50 9.57
C ARG A 152 -9.92 -15.43 8.33
N GLU A 153 -8.58 -15.35 8.49
CA GLU A 153 -7.63 -15.21 7.38
C GLU A 153 -7.69 -16.35 6.36
N ASN A 154 -8.18 -17.51 6.75
CA ASN A 154 -8.34 -18.70 5.89
C ASN A 154 -9.75 -18.87 5.32
N ASP A 155 -10.67 -17.95 5.60
CA ASP A 155 -12.00 -18.00 5.00
C ASP A 155 -11.91 -17.67 3.48
N PRO A 156 -12.86 -18.15 2.67
CA PRO A 156 -12.85 -17.96 1.24
C PRO A 156 -12.77 -16.49 0.83
N MET A 157 -11.92 -16.21 -0.16
CA MET A 157 -11.86 -14.91 -0.81
C MET A 157 -12.95 -14.82 -1.87
N GLY A 158 -13.50 -13.61 -2.04
CA GLY A 158 -14.54 -13.36 -3.02
C GLY A 158 -15.03 -11.93 -2.96
N GLY A 159 -16.15 -11.68 -3.61
CA GLY A 159 -16.82 -10.39 -3.57
C GLY A 159 -17.85 -10.30 -4.66
N HIS A 160 -19.03 -9.76 -4.33
CA HIS A 160 -20.11 -9.62 -5.29
C HIS A 160 -19.95 -8.40 -6.19
N ASP A 161 -19.32 -7.33 -5.67
CA ASP A 161 -19.07 -6.11 -6.43
C ASP A 161 -17.64 -6.08 -6.97
N PRO A 162 -17.34 -5.25 -7.99
CA PRO A 162 -16.02 -5.19 -8.61
C PRO A 162 -14.91 -4.76 -7.62
N TYR A 163 -15.22 -3.87 -6.66
CA TYR A 163 -14.25 -3.47 -5.63
C TYR A 163 -13.87 -4.66 -4.74
N SER A 164 -14.87 -5.34 -4.17
CA SER A 164 -14.66 -6.49 -3.29
C SER A 164 -13.93 -7.61 -4.02
N ALA A 165 -14.35 -7.93 -5.24
CA ALA A 165 -13.67 -8.90 -6.10
C ALA A 165 -12.22 -8.51 -6.38
N SER A 166 -11.93 -7.21 -6.63
CA SER A 166 -10.57 -6.73 -6.87
C SER A 166 -9.68 -6.90 -5.64
N LYS A 167 -10.22 -6.67 -4.44
CA LYS A 167 -9.48 -6.85 -3.18
C LYS A 167 -9.22 -8.32 -2.86
N GLY A 168 -10.19 -9.21 -3.13
CA GLY A 168 -9.99 -10.65 -3.06
C GLY A 168 -8.91 -11.16 -4.02
N ALA A 169 -8.95 -10.69 -5.27
CA ALA A 169 -7.94 -11.00 -6.28
C ALA A 169 -6.55 -10.47 -5.89
N THR A 170 -6.47 -9.27 -5.30
CA THR A 170 -5.22 -8.70 -4.77
C THR A 170 -4.61 -9.59 -3.68
N GLU A 171 -5.41 -10.14 -2.76
CA GLU A 171 -4.92 -11.10 -1.75
C GLU A 171 -4.35 -12.38 -2.40
N ILE A 172 -5.00 -12.90 -3.44
CA ILE A 172 -4.52 -14.08 -4.18
C ILE A 172 -3.18 -13.76 -4.86
N VAL A 173 -3.07 -12.61 -5.53
CA VAL A 173 -1.82 -12.14 -6.15
C VAL A 173 -0.71 -12.00 -5.11
N CYS A 174 -0.98 -11.32 -3.99
CA CYS A 174 -0.04 -11.14 -2.88
C CYS A 174 0.43 -12.49 -2.31
N SER A 175 -0.48 -13.45 -2.16
CA SER A 175 -0.15 -14.80 -1.70
C SER A 175 0.78 -15.52 -2.69
N ALA A 176 0.54 -15.39 -4.00
CA ALA A 176 1.40 -15.96 -5.02
C ALA A 176 2.82 -15.36 -4.97
N TYR A 177 2.96 -14.03 -4.89
CA TYR A 177 4.26 -13.37 -4.77
C TYR A 177 5.00 -13.75 -3.49
N ARG A 178 4.31 -13.78 -2.34
CA ARG A 178 4.89 -14.21 -1.07
C ARG A 178 5.49 -15.60 -1.17
N ARG A 179 4.75 -16.54 -1.73
CA ARG A 179 5.15 -17.95 -1.81
C ARG A 179 6.23 -18.21 -2.86
N SER A 180 6.20 -17.47 -3.97
CA SER A 180 7.11 -17.71 -5.10
C SER A 180 8.40 -16.89 -5.04
N PHE A 181 8.36 -15.66 -4.49
CA PHE A 181 9.47 -14.71 -4.62
C PHE A 181 10.00 -14.16 -3.29
N PHE A 182 9.15 -13.94 -2.27
CA PHE A 182 9.54 -13.20 -1.07
C PHE A 182 9.86 -14.07 0.15
N ASN A 183 9.85 -15.38 0.02
CA ASN A 183 10.23 -16.29 1.10
C ASN A 183 11.71 -16.70 0.99
N LYS A 184 12.27 -17.27 2.08
CA LYS A 184 13.67 -17.70 2.16
C LYS A 184 14.07 -18.77 1.12
N THR A 185 13.09 -19.48 0.56
CA THR A 185 13.28 -20.54 -0.43
C THR A 185 12.85 -20.10 -1.83
N GLY A 186 12.38 -18.87 -2.00
CA GLY A 186 11.92 -18.31 -3.26
C GLY A 186 13.06 -17.94 -4.21
N LEU A 187 12.68 -17.61 -5.44
CA LEU A 187 13.60 -17.21 -6.52
C LEU A 187 14.00 -15.72 -6.48
N GLY A 188 13.64 -15.01 -5.44
CA GLY A 188 13.84 -13.57 -5.32
C GLY A 188 14.48 -13.15 -3.99
N PRO A 189 14.54 -11.83 -3.72
CA PRO A 189 15.09 -11.29 -2.49
C PRO A 189 14.24 -11.71 -1.29
N HIS A 190 14.89 -11.86 -0.13
CA HIS A 190 14.17 -12.10 1.11
C HIS A 190 13.54 -10.79 1.60
N VAL A 191 12.25 -10.62 1.36
CA VAL A 191 11.45 -9.49 1.80
C VAL A 191 10.44 -9.96 2.85
N GLY A 192 10.39 -9.30 4.00
CA GLY A 192 9.30 -9.48 4.98
C GLY A 192 7.99 -8.96 4.37
N PHE A 193 7.11 -9.87 3.91
CA PHE A 193 5.92 -9.50 3.15
C PHE A 193 4.63 -9.90 3.84
N SER A 194 3.71 -8.95 3.98
CA SER A 194 2.37 -9.19 4.55
C SER A 194 1.27 -8.41 3.84
N THR A 195 0.03 -8.87 4.02
CA THR A 195 -1.19 -8.13 3.70
C THR A 195 -1.91 -7.73 4.99
N VAL A 196 -2.62 -6.62 4.97
CA VAL A 196 -3.46 -6.12 6.07
C VAL A 196 -4.85 -5.86 5.53
N ARG A 197 -5.84 -6.52 6.10
CA ARG A 197 -7.26 -6.41 5.73
C ARG A 197 -7.94 -5.38 6.61
N ALA A 198 -8.02 -4.12 6.15
CA ALA A 198 -8.47 -2.96 6.92
C ALA A 198 -9.82 -2.40 6.44
#